data_6532e38737b4949a2b6aaf3ebfdfe91d
#
_entry.id   6532e38737b4949a2b6aaf3ebfdfe91d
#
_cell.length_a   1.000
_cell.length_b   1.000
_cell.length_c   1.000
_cell.angle_alpha   90.00
_cell.angle_beta   90.00
_cell.angle_gamma   90.00
#
_symmetry.space_group_name_H-M   'P 1'
#
loop_
_entity.id
_entity.type
_entity.pdbx_description
1 polymer ?
#
loop_
_entity_poly.entity_id
_entity_poly.type
_entity_poly.pdbx_seq_one_letter_code
_entity_poly.pdbx_strand_id
1 'polypeptide(L)'
;MAGLPLLRRIALAATRAGFGEILVHAALGPPGRLLDGTSAAPLRPEAPPPARAGRRIILLPANLVPQPRWLRSLLDAELRPETAYVDPSLTVVVDTDAPARVLAAAARSRSAGELAESLRAGFGEGAAAFDAAGRFVLAAARDVARAEDWLLRGLVKRSEGFMSRHLERRLSLALTRRLVGTRLTPDAMTLVSVLIGLAGAPFFLSSSPVSQLAGALLFLAHSILDGCDGEIARLKFIESRRGAILDFWGDNVVHVAVLGCIAIGWSRASGTAWPLLLGAVTIASALGAAACVFKRTMLDLVPGAGAAMTDRLAE
;
A
#
# COMPACT_ATOMS: atom_id res chain seq x y z
N MET A 1 0.11 4.67 -14.06
CA MET A 1 1.23 4.40 -13.16
C MET A 1 0.80 3.34 -12.14
N ALA A 2 1.46 2.21 -12.11
CA ALA A 2 1.12 1.05 -11.26
C ALA A 2 -0.41 0.78 -11.21
N GLY A 3 -1.01 0.62 -12.37
CA GLY A 3 -2.44 0.32 -12.56
C GLY A 3 -3.42 1.47 -12.30
N LEU A 4 -2.96 2.66 -11.92
CA LEU A 4 -3.81 3.83 -11.66
C LEU A 4 -3.37 5.07 -12.44
N PRO A 5 -4.30 5.94 -12.90
CA PRO A 5 -3.96 7.30 -13.34
C PRO A 5 -3.27 8.09 -12.22
N LEU A 6 -2.30 8.95 -12.57
CA LEU A 6 -1.48 9.68 -11.58
C LEU A 6 -2.34 10.53 -10.64
N LEU A 7 -3.28 11.31 -11.19
CA LEU A 7 -4.15 12.16 -10.40
C LEU A 7 -4.98 11.37 -9.38
N ARG A 8 -5.51 10.21 -9.80
CA ARG A 8 -6.24 9.30 -8.90
C ARG A 8 -5.33 8.77 -7.78
N ARG A 9 -4.09 8.42 -8.13
CA ARG A 9 -3.10 7.98 -7.15
C ARG A 9 -2.81 9.04 -6.10
N ILE A 10 -2.62 10.29 -6.51
CA ILE A 10 -2.40 11.43 -5.60
C ILE A 10 -3.61 11.59 -4.66
N ALA A 11 -4.82 11.58 -5.21
CA ALA A 11 -6.05 11.72 -4.41
C ALA A 11 -6.21 10.58 -3.38
N LEU A 12 -5.98 9.32 -3.79
CA LEU A 12 -6.05 8.17 -2.90
C LEU A 12 -4.95 8.20 -1.82
N ALA A 13 -3.73 8.62 -2.18
CA ALA A 13 -2.65 8.79 -1.21
C ALA A 13 -2.97 9.88 -0.19
N ALA A 14 -3.57 11.00 -0.61
CA ALA A 14 -4.01 12.07 0.28
C ALA A 14 -5.15 11.62 1.19
N THR A 15 -6.16 10.92 0.67
CA THR A 15 -7.24 10.33 1.48
C THR A 15 -6.65 9.41 2.56
N ARG A 16 -5.69 8.55 2.18
CA ARG A 16 -5.05 7.62 3.11
C ARG A 16 -4.19 8.32 4.15
N ALA A 17 -3.59 9.45 3.80
CA ALA A 17 -2.83 10.28 4.74
C ALA A 17 -3.72 11.02 5.76
N GLY A 18 -5.03 11.08 5.55
CA GLY A 18 -5.97 11.70 6.48
C GLY A 18 -6.41 13.12 6.07
N PHE A 19 -6.23 13.51 4.82
CA PHE A 19 -6.76 14.78 4.31
C PHE A 19 -8.27 14.76 4.30
N GLY A 20 -8.89 15.77 4.92
CA GLY A 20 -10.35 15.87 5.01
C GLY A 20 -11.01 16.39 3.73
N GLU A 21 -10.27 17.16 2.94
CA GLU A 21 -10.77 17.76 1.70
C GLU A 21 -9.65 17.75 0.65
N ILE A 22 -9.97 17.31 -0.56
CA ILE A 22 -9.02 17.22 -1.68
C ILE A 22 -9.63 17.99 -2.86
N LEU A 23 -8.92 19.03 -3.30
CA LEU A 23 -9.36 19.87 -4.40
C LEU A 23 -8.42 19.70 -5.61
N VAL A 24 -8.99 19.58 -6.78
CA VAL A 24 -8.25 19.41 -8.03
C VAL A 24 -8.40 20.67 -8.90
N HIS A 25 -7.28 21.24 -9.30
CA HIS A 25 -7.24 22.45 -10.11
C HIS A 25 -7.89 22.23 -11.50
N ALA A 26 -8.69 23.19 -11.93
CA ALA A 26 -9.45 23.10 -13.21
C ALA A 26 -8.57 22.97 -14.46
N ALA A 27 -7.31 23.47 -14.43
CA ALA A 27 -6.37 23.32 -15.55
C ALA A 27 -5.97 21.86 -15.85
N LEU A 28 -6.22 20.92 -14.90
CA LEU A 28 -6.02 19.49 -15.12
C LEU A 28 -7.17 18.83 -15.92
N GLY A 29 -8.10 19.63 -16.40
CA GLY A 29 -9.32 19.19 -17.08
C GLY A 29 -10.42 18.73 -16.11
N PRO A 30 -11.63 18.49 -16.62
CA PRO A 30 -12.69 17.94 -15.80
C PRO A 30 -12.27 16.58 -15.29
N PRO A 31 -12.25 16.34 -13.96
CA PRO A 31 -11.75 15.11 -13.38
C PRO A 31 -12.54 13.87 -13.80
N GLY A 32 -13.78 14.06 -14.28
CA GLY A 32 -14.61 13.00 -14.84
C GLY A 32 -14.57 11.72 -13.98
N ARG A 33 -14.63 10.57 -14.65
CA ARG A 33 -14.55 9.25 -14.02
C ARG A 33 -13.20 8.93 -13.36
N LEU A 34 -12.17 9.76 -13.57
CA LEU A 34 -10.83 9.52 -12.99
C LEU A 34 -10.83 9.58 -11.46
N LEU A 35 -11.73 10.36 -10.88
CA LEU A 35 -11.83 10.55 -9.42
C LEU A 35 -13.06 9.84 -8.82
N ASP A 36 -13.80 9.04 -9.59
CA ASP A 36 -14.92 8.27 -9.07
C ASP A 36 -14.45 7.40 -7.88
N GLY A 37 -15.21 7.47 -6.77
CA GLY A 37 -14.86 6.76 -5.53
C GLY A 37 -13.72 7.38 -4.71
N THR A 38 -13.28 8.60 -5.04
CA THR A 38 -12.42 9.42 -4.19
C THR A 38 -13.20 10.58 -3.57
N SER A 39 -12.69 11.17 -2.47
CA SER A 39 -13.24 12.39 -1.87
C SER A 39 -12.81 13.67 -2.58
N ALA A 40 -12.18 13.57 -3.75
CA ALA A 40 -11.65 14.71 -4.48
C ALA A 40 -12.74 15.44 -5.26
N ALA A 41 -12.72 16.77 -5.18
CA ALA A 41 -13.65 17.68 -5.86
C ALA A 41 -12.87 18.68 -6.74
N PRO A 42 -13.48 19.23 -7.82
CA PRO A 42 -12.86 20.28 -8.60
C PRO A 42 -12.74 21.58 -7.77
N LEU A 43 -11.58 22.23 -7.82
CA LEU A 43 -11.41 23.56 -7.28
C LEU A 43 -12.24 24.54 -8.13
N ARG A 44 -13.25 25.15 -7.52
CA ARG A 44 -14.10 26.17 -8.15
C ARG A 44 -13.64 27.55 -7.66
N PRO A 45 -13.12 28.42 -8.54
CA PRO A 45 -12.68 29.75 -8.15
C PRO A 45 -13.80 30.60 -7.56
N GLU A 46 -15.04 30.38 -8.04
CA GLU A 46 -16.23 31.17 -7.69
C GLU A 46 -16.90 30.77 -6.37
N ALA A 47 -16.61 29.59 -5.89
CA ALA A 47 -17.16 29.07 -4.64
C ALA A 47 -16.03 28.43 -3.79
N PRO A 48 -15.17 29.24 -3.14
CA PRO A 48 -14.21 28.70 -2.23
C PRO A 48 -14.92 27.95 -1.09
N PRO A 49 -14.38 26.82 -0.65
CA PRO A 49 -14.97 26.09 0.47
C PRO A 49 -15.09 27.01 1.70
N PRO A 50 -16.07 26.78 2.58
CA PRO A 50 -16.30 27.64 3.73
C PRO A 50 -15.02 27.76 4.55
N ALA A 51 -14.63 28.99 4.85
CA ALA A 51 -13.44 29.29 5.64
C ALA A 51 -13.63 28.68 7.04
N ARG A 52 -12.85 27.65 7.35
CA ARG A 52 -12.67 27.19 8.73
C ARG A 52 -11.35 27.77 9.21
N ALA A 53 -11.34 28.49 10.33
CA ALA A 53 -10.14 29.01 10.94
C ALA A 53 -9.11 27.91 11.23
N GLY A 54 -7.80 28.23 11.09
CA GLY A 54 -6.73 27.32 11.46
C GLY A 54 -6.54 26.12 10.51
N ARG A 55 -6.63 26.31 9.19
CA ARG A 55 -6.42 25.23 8.20
C ARG A 55 -5.00 25.13 7.71
N ARG A 56 -4.50 23.90 7.74
CA ARG A 56 -3.32 23.53 6.95
C ARG A 56 -3.74 23.25 5.51
N ILE A 57 -3.11 23.94 4.56
CA ILE A 57 -3.31 23.76 3.13
C ILE A 57 -2.01 23.23 2.53
N ILE A 58 -2.11 22.13 1.81
CA ILE A 58 -0.99 21.50 1.11
C ILE A 58 -1.29 21.48 -0.38
N LEU A 59 -0.43 22.13 -1.15
CA LEU A 59 -0.55 22.22 -2.59
C LEU A 59 0.48 21.30 -3.23
N LEU A 60 0.01 20.37 -4.03
CA LEU A 60 0.83 19.34 -4.67
C LEU A 60 0.89 19.55 -6.18
N PRO A 61 2.08 19.54 -6.80
CA PRO A 61 2.19 19.51 -8.25
C PRO A 61 1.59 18.22 -8.83
N ALA A 62 0.94 18.33 -10.00
CA ALA A 62 0.28 17.19 -10.65
C ALA A 62 1.26 16.10 -11.16
N ASN A 63 2.54 16.42 -11.25
CA ASN A 63 3.60 15.49 -11.64
C ASN A 63 4.33 14.84 -10.44
N LEU A 64 3.79 14.97 -9.25
CA LEU A 64 4.33 14.37 -8.03
C LEU A 64 3.70 13.01 -7.75
N VAL A 65 4.52 12.04 -7.36
CA VAL A 65 4.08 10.73 -6.86
C VAL A 65 4.37 10.67 -5.36
N PRO A 66 3.40 11.00 -4.49
CA PRO A 66 3.62 10.99 -3.05
C PRO A 66 3.33 9.61 -2.45
N GLN A 67 4.04 9.26 -1.36
CA GLN A 67 3.64 8.19 -0.46
C GLN A 67 2.70 8.75 0.64
N PRO A 68 1.70 7.98 1.10
CA PRO A 68 0.78 8.44 2.15
C PRO A 68 1.50 8.87 3.44
N ARG A 69 2.55 8.14 3.86
CA ARG A 69 3.35 8.48 5.04
C ARG A 69 4.03 9.85 4.92
N TRP A 70 4.52 10.20 3.73
CA TRP A 70 5.12 11.51 3.49
C TRP A 70 4.06 12.62 3.55
N LEU A 71 2.90 12.40 2.95
CA LEU A 71 1.78 13.34 3.04
C LEU A 71 1.33 13.55 4.50
N ARG A 72 1.31 12.47 5.30
CA ARG A 72 1.00 12.56 6.73
C ARG A 72 2.05 13.38 7.48
N SER A 73 3.35 13.17 7.20
CA SER A 73 4.40 13.99 7.85
C SER A 73 4.28 15.48 7.54
N LEU A 74 3.72 15.85 6.38
CA LEU A 74 3.39 17.26 6.09
C LEU A 74 2.21 17.77 6.92
N LEU A 75 1.23 16.91 7.24
CA LEU A 75 0.11 17.26 8.13
C LEU A 75 0.57 17.42 9.59
N ASP A 76 1.52 16.60 10.03
CA ASP A 76 1.99 16.55 11.41
C ASP A 76 3.15 17.52 11.69
N ALA A 77 3.73 18.15 10.64
CA ALA A 77 4.87 19.06 10.79
C ALA A 77 4.52 20.30 11.65
N GLU A 78 5.38 20.67 12.56
CA GLU A 78 5.26 21.90 13.35
C GLU A 78 5.70 23.09 12.48
N LEU A 79 4.75 23.90 12.04
CA LEU A 79 4.97 25.04 11.15
C LEU A 79 4.47 26.34 11.78
N ARG A 80 5.10 27.46 11.44
CA ARG A 80 4.63 28.78 11.86
C ARG A 80 3.40 29.19 11.02
N PRO A 81 2.33 29.69 11.65
CA PRO A 81 1.19 30.23 10.92
C PRO A 81 1.58 31.36 9.97
N GLU A 82 0.78 31.58 8.94
CA GLU A 82 0.94 32.63 7.93
C GLU A 82 2.31 32.63 7.25
N THR A 83 2.95 31.45 7.12
CA THR A 83 4.25 31.25 6.50
C THR A 83 4.15 30.17 5.43
N ALA A 84 4.67 30.42 4.23
CA ALA A 84 4.70 29.47 3.13
C ALA A 84 6.01 28.65 3.15
N TYR A 85 5.89 27.35 3.27
CA TYR A 85 7.01 26.40 3.23
C TYR A 85 7.00 25.71 1.88
N VAL A 86 8.02 25.95 1.08
CA VAL A 86 8.13 25.42 -0.27
C VAL A 86 9.23 24.37 -0.34
N ASP A 87 8.84 23.19 -0.72
CA ASP A 87 9.72 22.03 -0.92
C ASP A 87 10.37 22.06 -2.33
N PRO A 88 11.55 21.47 -2.54
CA PRO A 88 12.18 21.39 -3.87
C PRO A 88 11.31 20.72 -4.95
N SER A 89 10.29 19.96 -4.58
CA SER A 89 9.30 19.41 -5.52
C SER A 89 8.21 20.41 -5.92
N LEU A 90 8.28 21.66 -5.46
CA LEU A 90 7.25 22.69 -5.57
C LEU A 90 5.95 22.35 -4.80
N THR A 91 6.05 21.46 -3.83
CA THR A 91 4.98 21.28 -2.84
C THR A 91 5.00 22.46 -1.87
N VAL A 92 3.84 23.07 -1.65
CA VAL A 92 3.71 24.20 -0.73
C VAL A 92 2.84 23.82 0.45
N VAL A 93 3.29 24.14 1.67
CA VAL A 93 2.53 23.94 2.90
C VAL A 93 2.34 25.30 3.57
N VAL A 94 1.09 25.62 3.92
CA VAL A 94 0.73 26.88 4.59
C VAL A 94 -0.29 26.60 5.67
N ASP A 95 -0.04 27.07 6.88
CA ASP A 95 -1.03 27.15 7.95
C ASP A 95 -1.62 28.56 7.97
N THR A 96 -2.93 28.71 7.73
CA THR A 96 -3.55 30.04 7.62
C THR A 96 -4.99 30.06 8.11
N ASP A 97 -5.39 31.18 8.66
CA ASP A 97 -6.80 31.50 9.00
C ASP A 97 -7.55 32.09 7.78
N ALA A 98 -6.84 32.36 6.68
CA ALA A 98 -7.42 32.91 5.45
C ALA A 98 -7.24 31.94 4.25
N PRO A 99 -7.82 30.73 4.26
CA PRO A 99 -7.65 29.73 3.21
C PRO A 99 -8.08 30.23 1.83
N ALA A 100 -9.03 31.15 1.76
CA ALA A 100 -9.47 31.77 0.50
C ALA A 100 -8.33 32.49 -0.25
N ARG A 101 -7.34 33.06 0.45
CA ARG A 101 -6.17 33.70 -0.19
C ARG A 101 -5.32 32.66 -0.94
N VAL A 102 -5.07 31.52 -0.29
CA VAL A 102 -4.29 30.41 -0.89
C VAL A 102 -5.02 29.82 -2.09
N LEU A 103 -6.33 29.56 -1.96
CA LEU A 103 -7.15 28.99 -3.02
C LEU A 103 -7.29 29.95 -4.20
N ALA A 104 -7.43 31.25 -3.95
CA ALA A 104 -7.46 32.27 -5.00
C ALA A 104 -6.12 32.40 -5.73
N ALA A 105 -4.99 32.27 -5.02
CA ALA A 105 -3.67 32.21 -5.64
C ALA A 105 -3.54 30.95 -6.50
N ALA A 106 -3.95 29.78 -5.99
CA ALA A 106 -3.93 28.53 -6.73
C ALA A 106 -4.79 28.62 -8.01
N ALA A 107 -5.99 29.17 -7.93
CA ALA A 107 -6.88 29.30 -9.09
C ALA A 107 -6.35 30.21 -10.20
N ARG A 108 -5.53 31.20 -9.85
CA ARG A 108 -4.95 32.16 -10.82
C ARG A 108 -3.61 31.72 -11.41
N SER A 109 -2.87 30.88 -10.71
CA SER A 109 -1.54 30.43 -11.13
C SER A 109 -1.62 29.44 -12.30
N ARG A 110 -0.74 29.61 -13.27
CA ARG A 110 -0.65 28.73 -14.45
C ARG A 110 0.37 27.60 -14.28
N SER A 111 1.25 27.72 -13.30
CA SER A 111 2.28 26.73 -12.99
C SER A 111 2.50 26.60 -11.49
N ALA A 112 3.06 25.46 -11.07
CA ALA A 112 3.43 25.24 -9.67
C ALA A 112 4.51 26.21 -9.18
N GLY A 113 5.44 26.63 -10.05
CA GLY A 113 6.47 27.62 -9.74
C GLY A 113 5.87 28.99 -9.48
N GLU A 114 5.00 29.49 -10.37
CA GLU A 114 4.30 30.75 -10.21
C GLU A 114 3.46 30.78 -8.92
N LEU A 115 2.79 29.66 -8.62
CA LEU A 115 2.03 29.51 -7.38
C LEU A 115 2.93 29.60 -6.15
N ALA A 116 4.06 28.88 -6.16
CA ALA A 116 5.00 28.89 -5.04
C ALA A 116 5.55 30.31 -4.78
N GLU A 117 5.93 31.05 -5.84
CA GLU A 117 6.40 32.44 -5.73
C GLU A 117 5.31 33.39 -5.21
N SER A 118 4.09 33.26 -5.74
CA SER A 118 2.94 34.07 -5.28
C SER A 118 2.65 33.85 -3.79
N LEU A 119 2.76 32.61 -3.31
CA LEU A 119 2.50 32.28 -1.91
C LEU A 119 3.65 32.75 -1.01
N ARG A 120 4.91 32.62 -1.44
CA ARG A 120 6.06 33.21 -0.72
C ARG A 120 5.92 34.72 -0.53
N ALA A 121 5.52 35.42 -1.59
CA ALA A 121 5.32 36.87 -1.53
C ALA A 121 4.13 37.23 -0.62
N GLY A 122 3.09 36.44 -0.57
CA GLY A 122 1.87 36.72 0.19
C GLY A 122 1.91 36.30 1.66
N PHE A 123 2.67 35.27 2.04
CA PHE A 123 2.73 34.68 3.38
C PHE A 123 4.11 34.72 4.03
N GLY A 124 5.14 35.24 3.35
CA GLY A 124 6.51 35.10 3.78
C GLY A 124 7.09 33.70 3.50
N GLU A 125 8.42 33.60 3.55
CA GLU A 125 9.14 32.35 3.26
C GLU A 125 9.59 31.68 4.56
N GLY A 126 9.24 30.40 4.70
CA GLY A 126 9.70 29.54 5.77
C GLY A 126 10.70 28.48 5.26
N ALA A 127 11.68 28.16 6.08
CA ALA A 127 12.59 27.05 5.83
C ALA A 127 12.08 25.82 6.62
N ALA A 128 11.71 24.75 5.92
CA ALA A 128 11.44 23.45 6.51
C ALA A 128 12.08 22.35 5.63
N ALA A 129 12.74 21.40 6.28
CA ALA A 129 13.29 20.24 5.62
C ALA A 129 12.25 19.11 5.64
N PHE A 130 11.54 18.90 4.53
CA PHE A 130 10.68 17.75 4.35
C PHE A 130 11.47 16.56 3.80
N ASP A 131 11.16 15.35 4.30
CA ASP A 131 11.84 14.13 3.84
C ASP A 131 11.70 13.95 2.31
N ALA A 132 12.83 13.91 1.62
CA ALA A 132 12.86 13.70 0.17
C ALA A 132 12.50 12.27 -0.24
N ALA A 133 12.68 11.28 0.62
CA ALA A 133 12.52 9.87 0.29
C ALA A 133 11.05 9.47 0.07
N GLY A 134 10.11 10.22 0.62
CA GLY A 134 8.68 9.90 0.56
C GLY A 134 7.96 10.37 -0.70
N ARG A 135 8.67 10.94 -1.69
CA ARG A 135 8.07 11.45 -2.93
C ARG A 135 8.96 11.22 -4.14
N PHE A 136 8.34 11.18 -5.32
CA PHE A 136 9.05 11.07 -6.61
C PHE A 136 8.48 12.10 -7.58
N VAL A 137 9.33 12.94 -8.17
CA VAL A 137 8.92 13.94 -9.17
C VAL A 137 9.10 13.37 -10.57
N LEU A 138 8.05 13.43 -11.38
CA LEU A 138 8.09 13.06 -12.80
C LEU A 138 8.49 14.28 -13.63
N ALA A 139 9.70 14.32 -14.12
CA ALA A 139 10.15 15.38 -15.03
C ALA A 139 9.76 15.08 -16.49
N ALA A 140 9.66 13.80 -16.87
CA ALA A 140 9.30 13.37 -18.20
C ALA A 140 8.55 12.02 -18.19
N ALA A 141 7.90 11.66 -19.30
CA ALA A 141 7.19 10.39 -19.44
C ALA A 141 8.08 9.15 -19.20
N ARG A 142 9.38 9.23 -19.51
CA ARG A 142 10.37 8.18 -19.24
C ARG A 142 10.58 7.90 -17.74
N ASP A 143 10.21 8.83 -16.87
CA ASP A 143 10.37 8.66 -15.42
C ASP A 143 9.29 7.77 -14.80
N VAL A 144 8.21 7.48 -15.54
CA VAL A 144 7.10 6.63 -15.08
C VAL A 144 7.60 5.26 -14.64
N ALA A 145 8.44 4.60 -15.45
CA ALA A 145 9.00 3.29 -15.09
C ALA A 145 9.87 3.35 -13.83
N ARG A 146 10.66 4.41 -13.67
CA ARG A 146 11.50 4.64 -12.48
C ARG A 146 10.66 4.90 -11.23
N ALA A 147 9.57 5.65 -11.38
CA ALA A 147 8.62 5.91 -10.29
C ALA A 147 7.86 4.63 -9.89
N GLU A 148 7.51 3.77 -10.85
CA GLU A 148 6.91 2.46 -10.56
C GLU A 148 7.88 1.55 -9.81
N ASP A 149 9.14 1.49 -10.22
CA ASP A 149 10.18 0.75 -9.50
C ASP A 149 10.41 1.29 -8.08
N TRP A 150 10.34 2.61 -7.91
CA TRP A 150 10.44 3.24 -6.60
C TRP A 150 9.23 2.89 -5.71
N LEU A 151 8.00 2.90 -6.25
CA LEU A 151 6.81 2.48 -5.52
C LEU A 151 6.91 1.01 -5.08
N LEU A 152 7.32 0.11 -5.99
CA LEU A 152 7.48 -1.31 -5.71
C LEU A 152 8.53 -1.55 -4.61
N ARG A 153 9.70 -0.90 -4.71
CA ARG A 153 10.73 -1.00 -3.67
C ARG A 153 10.26 -0.49 -2.30
N GLY A 154 9.36 0.49 -2.29
CA GLY A 154 8.74 1.01 -1.07
C GLY A 154 7.80 0.02 -0.35
N LEU A 155 7.42 -1.10 -1.01
CA LEU A 155 6.60 -2.15 -0.41
C LEU A 155 7.40 -3.17 0.41
N VAL A 156 8.72 -3.24 0.22
CA VAL A 156 9.59 -4.18 0.96
C VAL A 156 9.76 -3.70 2.39
N LYS A 157 9.36 -4.53 3.34
CA LYS A 157 9.48 -4.24 4.77
C LYS A 157 10.90 -4.55 5.27
N ARG A 158 11.39 -3.76 6.23
CA ARG A 158 12.70 -4.01 6.85
C ARG A 158 12.71 -5.24 7.76
N SER A 159 11.56 -5.64 8.28
CA SER A 159 11.37 -6.77 9.19
C SER A 159 11.30 -8.14 8.51
N GLU A 160 11.36 -8.21 7.18
CA GLU A 160 11.28 -9.48 6.44
C GLU A 160 12.55 -10.31 6.62
N GLY A 161 12.37 -11.64 6.73
CA GLY A 161 13.47 -12.60 6.82
C GLY A 161 14.39 -12.58 5.59
N PHE A 162 15.60 -13.13 5.74
CA PHE A 162 16.61 -13.11 4.67
C PHE A 162 16.12 -13.78 3.36
N MET A 163 15.54 -14.98 3.44
CA MET A 163 15.02 -15.72 2.26
C MET A 163 13.85 -14.97 1.63
N SER A 164 12.90 -14.50 2.43
CA SER A 164 11.76 -13.74 1.94
C SER A 164 12.23 -12.48 1.20
N ARG A 165 13.13 -11.70 1.79
CA ARG A 165 13.65 -10.46 1.20
C ARG A 165 14.41 -10.68 -0.10
N HIS A 166 15.24 -11.74 -0.20
CA HIS A 166 16.19 -11.91 -1.29
C HIS A 166 15.64 -12.77 -2.44
N LEU A 167 14.75 -13.70 -2.17
CA LEU A 167 14.18 -14.58 -3.19
C LEU A 167 12.70 -14.28 -3.44
N GLU A 168 11.85 -14.52 -2.45
CA GLU A 168 10.39 -14.43 -2.62
C GLU A 168 9.96 -13.03 -3.04
N ARG A 169 10.46 -11.97 -2.36
CA ARG A 169 10.11 -10.58 -2.68
C ARG A 169 10.61 -10.12 -4.04
N ARG A 170 11.75 -10.59 -4.49
CA ARG A 170 12.21 -10.25 -5.84
C ARG A 170 11.31 -10.86 -6.91
N LEU A 171 10.87 -12.10 -6.69
CA LEU A 171 9.99 -12.80 -7.61
C LEU A 171 8.57 -12.24 -7.55
N SER A 172 8.01 -12.00 -6.34
CA SER A 172 6.68 -11.41 -6.19
C SER A 172 6.61 -10.00 -6.79
N LEU A 173 7.57 -9.11 -6.52
CA LEU A 173 7.61 -7.77 -7.10
C LEU A 173 7.75 -7.79 -8.63
N ALA A 174 8.56 -8.71 -9.18
CA ALA A 174 8.68 -8.86 -10.63
C ALA A 174 7.36 -9.32 -11.27
N LEU A 175 6.63 -10.21 -10.59
CA LEU A 175 5.32 -10.68 -11.02
C LEU A 175 4.26 -9.58 -10.84
N THR A 176 4.21 -8.93 -9.69
CA THR A 176 3.32 -7.80 -9.39
C THR A 176 3.48 -6.69 -10.41
N ARG A 177 4.70 -6.37 -10.82
CA ARG A 177 4.96 -5.37 -11.87
C ARG A 177 4.23 -5.70 -13.18
N ARG A 178 4.15 -6.98 -13.55
CA ARG A 178 3.43 -7.43 -14.76
C ARG A 178 1.91 -7.46 -14.56
N LEU A 179 1.47 -7.81 -13.36
CA LEU A 179 0.05 -8.02 -13.05
C LEU A 179 -0.68 -6.75 -12.64
N VAL A 180 0.02 -5.73 -12.11
CA VAL A 180 -0.62 -4.51 -11.58
C VAL A 180 -1.40 -3.73 -12.63
N GLY A 181 -1.04 -3.83 -13.92
CA GLY A 181 -1.77 -3.24 -15.05
C GLY A 181 -3.01 -4.03 -15.48
N THR A 182 -3.21 -5.24 -14.97
CA THR A 182 -4.32 -6.11 -15.33
C THR A 182 -5.57 -5.83 -14.49
N ARG A 183 -6.69 -6.48 -14.83
CA ARG A 183 -7.94 -6.44 -14.06
C ARG A 183 -7.98 -7.43 -12.90
N LEU A 184 -6.89 -8.15 -12.64
CA LEU A 184 -6.81 -9.09 -11.52
C LEU A 184 -7.00 -8.37 -10.19
N THR A 185 -7.88 -8.95 -9.37
CA THR A 185 -8.14 -8.48 -8.01
C THR A 185 -7.23 -9.18 -7.01
N PRO A 186 -6.89 -8.56 -5.86
CA PRO A 186 -6.16 -9.23 -4.79
C PRO A 186 -6.80 -10.54 -4.37
N ASP A 187 -8.12 -10.55 -4.12
CA ASP A 187 -8.87 -11.75 -3.69
C ASP A 187 -8.75 -12.91 -4.70
N ALA A 188 -8.73 -12.60 -6.02
CA ALA A 188 -8.51 -13.64 -7.03
C ALA A 188 -7.07 -14.19 -6.98
N MET A 189 -6.08 -13.35 -6.68
CA MET A 189 -4.69 -13.79 -6.50
C MET A 189 -4.55 -14.68 -5.27
N THR A 190 -5.13 -14.30 -4.14
CA THR A 190 -5.19 -15.12 -2.92
C THR A 190 -5.82 -16.48 -3.22
N LEU A 191 -6.95 -16.53 -3.92
CA LEU A 191 -7.59 -17.80 -4.26
C LEU A 191 -6.70 -18.68 -5.14
N VAL A 192 -6.03 -18.11 -6.14
CA VAL A 192 -5.11 -18.85 -7.01
C VAL A 192 -3.91 -19.37 -6.22
N SER A 193 -3.32 -18.54 -5.33
CA SER A 193 -2.20 -18.96 -4.49
C SER A 193 -2.59 -20.14 -3.59
N VAL A 194 -3.74 -20.06 -2.91
CA VAL A 194 -4.26 -21.12 -2.04
C VAL A 194 -4.51 -22.41 -2.83
N LEU A 195 -5.13 -22.34 -4.02
CA LEU A 195 -5.36 -23.51 -4.85
C LEU A 195 -4.03 -24.18 -5.27
N ILE A 196 -3.00 -23.43 -5.60
CA ILE A 196 -1.67 -23.96 -5.93
C ILE A 196 -1.05 -24.63 -4.70
N GLY A 197 -1.10 -23.98 -3.52
CA GLY A 197 -0.60 -24.56 -2.28
C GLY A 197 -1.30 -25.87 -1.89
N LEU A 198 -2.63 -25.90 -1.98
CA LEU A 198 -3.41 -27.10 -1.73
C LEU A 198 -3.13 -28.22 -2.75
N ALA A 199 -2.92 -27.86 -4.03
CA ALA A 199 -2.51 -28.85 -5.05
C ALA A 199 -1.10 -29.40 -4.79
N GLY A 200 -0.24 -28.65 -4.13
CA GLY A 200 1.11 -29.08 -3.73
C GLY A 200 1.12 -30.02 -2.51
N ALA A 201 0.16 -29.91 -1.60
CA ALA A 201 0.15 -30.67 -0.35
C ALA A 201 0.17 -32.20 -0.54
N PRO A 202 -0.62 -32.82 -1.44
CA PRO A 202 -0.62 -34.28 -1.64
C PRO A 202 0.72 -34.88 -2.07
N PHE A 203 1.60 -34.10 -2.68
CA PHE A 203 2.92 -34.58 -3.11
C PHE A 203 3.80 -34.99 -1.92
N PHE A 204 3.55 -34.43 -0.73
CA PHE A 204 4.26 -34.80 0.50
C PHE A 204 3.77 -36.12 1.13
N LEU A 205 2.69 -36.74 0.61
CA LEU A 205 2.29 -38.06 1.02
C LEU A 205 3.24 -39.17 0.54
N SER A 206 4.02 -38.90 -0.49
CA SER A 206 5.00 -39.78 -1.07
C SER A 206 6.38 -39.57 -0.45
N SER A 207 7.13 -40.65 -0.22
CA SER A 207 8.54 -40.63 0.17
C SER A 207 9.49 -40.40 -1.01
N SER A 208 8.99 -40.35 -2.25
CA SER A 208 9.79 -40.11 -3.44
C SER A 208 10.38 -38.68 -3.40
N PRO A 209 11.70 -38.51 -3.55
CA PRO A 209 12.32 -37.17 -3.59
C PRO A 209 11.79 -36.28 -4.70
N VAL A 210 11.42 -36.86 -5.84
CA VAL A 210 10.85 -36.11 -6.98
C VAL A 210 9.48 -35.55 -6.61
N SER A 211 8.64 -36.37 -5.95
CA SER A 211 7.32 -35.95 -5.48
C SER A 211 7.45 -34.81 -4.44
N GLN A 212 8.32 -35.01 -3.44
CA GLN A 212 8.55 -33.96 -2.41
C GLN A 212 9.08 -32.66 -3.00
N LEU A 213 10.00 -32.74 -3.98
CA LEU A 213 10.47 -31.56 -4.69
C LEU A 213 9.34 -30.84 -5.44
N ALA A 214 8.46 -31.59 -6.12
CA ALA A 214 7.30 -31.00 -6.79
C ALA A 214 6.37 -30.29 -5.81
N GLY A 215 6.07 -30.91 -4.66
CA GLY A 215 5.30 -30.29 -3.57
C GLY A 215 5.95 -29.02 -3.05
N ALA A 216 7.26 -29.05 -2.82
CA ALA A 216 8.02 -27.88 -2.34
C ALA A 216 8.02 -26.73 -3.36
N LEU A 217 8.14 -27.02 -4.65
CA LEU A 217 8.07 -26.02 -5.71
C LEU A 217 6.66 -25.40 -5.83
N LEU A 218 5.61 -26.18 -5.68
CA LEU A 218 4.23 -25.67 -5.66
C LEU A 218 3.97 -24.81 -4.41
N PHE A 219 4.49 -25.21 -3.25
CA PHE A 219 4.40 -24.42 -2.02
C PHE A 219 5.18 -23.10 -2.15
N LEU A 220 6.37 -23.12 -2.75
CA LEU A 220 7.13 -21.90 -3.05
C LEU A 220 6.36 -21.00 -4.02
N ALA A 221 5.73 -21.57 -5.05
CA ALA A 221 4.91 -20.80 -5.99
C ALA A 221 3.69 -20.16 -5.29
N HIS A 222 3.03 -20.88 -4.37
CA HIS A 222 2.00 -20.34 -3.50
C HIS A 222 2.50 -19.13 -2.72
N SER A 223 3.62 -19.25 -1.98
CA SER A 223 4.20 -18.19 -1.17
C SER A 223 4.56 -16.93 -1.98
N ILE A 224 5.07 -17.10 -3.21
CA ILE A 224 5.37 -15.98 -4.13
C ILE A 224 4.09 -15.27 -4.58
N LEU A 225 3.07 -16.04 -4.99
CA LEU A 225 1.80 -15.49 -5.47
C LEU A 225 1.02 -14.79 -4.35
N ASP A 226 1.08 -15.33 -3.15
CA ASP A 226 0.52 -14.77 -1.94
C ASP A 226 1.09 -13.37 -1.66
N GLY A 227 2.40 -13.20 -1.75
CA GLY A 227 3.01 -11.88 -1.65
C GLY A 227 2.49 -10.86 -2.68
N CYS A 228 2.05 -11.31 -3.87
CA CYS A 228 1.59 -10.41 -4.94
C CYS A 228 0.22 -9.78 -4.65
N ASP A 229 -0.70 -10.47 -3.97
CA ASP A 229 -2.04 -9.93 -3.70
C ASP A 229 -2.00 -8.71 -2.78
N GLY A 230 -1.27 -8.78 -1.68
CA GLY A 230 -1.03 -7.66 -0.79
C GLY A 230 -0.24 -6.52 -1.44
N GLU A 231 0.69 -6.81 -2.34
CA GLU A 231 1.41 -5.80 -3.12
C GLU A 231 0.45 -5.05 -4.07
N ILE A 232 -0.38 -5.78 -4.82
CA ILE A 232 -1.39 -5.22 -5.73
C ILE A 232 -2.43 -4.41 -4.94
N ALA A 233 -2.90 -4.92 -3.79
CA ALA A 233 -3.84 -4.23 -2.93
C ALA A 233 -3.30 -2.87 -2.47
N ARG A 234 -2.06 -2.83 -1.98
CA ARG A 234 -1.38 -1.60 -1.54
C ARG A 234 -1.13 -0.62 -2.69
N LEU A 235 -0.65 -1.11 -3.84
CA LEU A 235 -0.37 -0.27 -5.00
C LEU A 235 -1.64 0.37 -5.59
N LYS A 236 -2.76 -0.33 -5.56
CA LYS A 236 -4.04 0.15 -6.09
C LYS A 236 -4.93 0.83 -5.04
N PHE A 237 -4.51 0.86 -3.76
CA PHE A 237 -5.31 1.37 -2.63
C PHE A 237 -6.68 0.67 -2.48
N ILE A 238 -6.72 -0.63 -2.75
CA ILE A 238 -7.93 -1.48 -2.67
C ILE A 238 -7.84 -2.53 -1.55
N GLU A 239 -7.01 -2.27 -0.55
CA GLU A 239 -6.92 -3.13 0.64
C GLU A 239 -8.29 -3.19 1.34
N SER A 240 -8.69 -4.39 1.71
CA SER A 240 -9.96 -4.62 2.38
C SER A 240 -9.79 -5.55 3.57
N ARG A 241 -10.60 -5.37 4.61
CA ARG A 241 -10.63 -6.29 5.75
C ARG A 241 -11.00 -7.73 5.32
N ARG A 242 -11.90 -7.86 4.34
CA ARG A 242 -12.29 -9.17 3.80
C ARG A 242 -11.13 -9.86 3.09
N GLY A 243 -10.41 -9.12 2.25
CA GLY A 243 -9.21 -9.63 1.58
C GLY A 243 -8.15 -10.07 2.58
N ALA A 244 -7.85 -9.26 3.60
CA ALA A 244 -6.90 -9.62 4.65
C ALA A 244 -7.32 -10.86 5.48
N ILE A 245 -8.63 -11.08 5.70
CA ILE A 245 -9.12 -12.28 6.37
C ILE A 245 -9.01 -13.51 5.44
N LEU A 246 -9.32 -13.36 4.16
CA LEU A 246 -9.22 -14.43 3.17
C LEU A 246 -7.76 -14.87 3.01
N ASP A 247 -6.85 -13.93 2.86
CA ASP A 247 -5.40 -14.12 2.81
C ASP A 247 -4.90 -14.88 4.05
N PHE A 248 -5.13 -14.32 5.23
CA PHE A 248 -4.71 -14.92 6.49
C PHE A 248 -5.19 -16.36 6.68
N TRP A 249 -6.47 -16.65 6.45
CA TRP A 249 -7.00 -18.00 6.62
C TRP A 249 -6.66 -18.92 5.46
N GLY A 250 -6.52 -18.39 4.24
CA GLY A 250 -6.05 -19.12 3.08
C GLY A 250 -4.68 -19.75 3.32
N ASP A 251 -3.74 -18.94 3.80
CA ASP A 251 -2.40 -19.35 4.20
C ASP A 251 -2.43 -20.46 5.27
N ASN A 252 -3.20 -20.25 6.33
CA ASN A 252 -3.28 -21.23 7.40
C ASN A 252 -3.85 -22.57 6.90
N VAL A 253 -4.82 -22.55 5.99
CA VAL A 253 -5.38 -23.77 5.38
C VAL A 253 -4.30 -24.51 4.58
N VAL A 254 -3.50 -23.82 3.78
CA VAL A 254 -2.39 -24.43 3.02
C VAL A 254 -1.35 -25.01 3.97
N HIS A 255 -0.95 -24.27 5.01
CA HIS A 255 0.03 -24.75 5.99
C HIS A 255 -0.46 -26.02 6.71
N VAL A 256 -1.73 -26.06 7.14
CA VAL A 256 -2.31 -27.25 7.77
C VAL A 256 -2.33 -28.45 6.81
N ALA A 257 -2.71 -28.22 5.54
CA ALA A 257 -2.72 -29.27 4.53
C ALA A 257 -1.31 -29.84 4.27
N VAL A 258 -0.31 -28.97 4.10
CA VAL A 258 1.08 -29.37 3.87
C VAL A 258 1.64 -30.11 5.08
N LEU A 259 1.51 -29.58 6.29
CA LEU A 259 1.99 -30.20 7.52
C LEU A 259 1.31 -31.58 7.77
N GLY A 260 0.00 -31.66 7.51
CA GLY A 260 -0.74 -32.90 7.61
C GLY A 260 -0.24 -33.95 6.61
N CYS A 261 -0.05 -33.58 5.35
CA CYS A 261 0.46 -34.49 4.33
C CYS A 261 1.90 -34.94 4.62
N ILE A 262 2.78 -34.05 5.14
CA ILE A 262 4.14 -34.41 5.59
C ILE A 262 4.06 -35.42 6.73
N ALA A 263 3.24 -35.19 7.76
CA ALA A 263 3.10 -36.09 8.90
C ALA A 263 2.59 -37.47 8.46
N ILE A 264 1.58 -37.53 7.58
CA ILE A 264 1.04 -38.78 7.03
C ILE A 264 2.08 -39.50 6.17
N GLY A 265 2.74 -38.78 5.27
CA GLY A 265 3.78 -39.34 4.40
C GLY A 265 4.93 -39.94 5.21
N TRP A 266 5.40 -39.23 6.24
CA TRP A 266 6.46 -39.70 7.12
C TRP A 266 6.01 -40.93 7.96
N SER A 267 4.80 -40.90 8.50
CA SER A 267 4.23 -42.06 9.21
C SER A 267 4.17 -43.31 8.32
N ARG A 268 3.74 -43.16 7.08
CA ARG A 268 3.71 -44.28 6.09
C ARG A 268 5.13 -44.79 5.78
N ALA A 269 6.09 -43.89 5.59
CA ALA A 269 7.48 -44.24 5.26
C ALA A 269 8.20 -44.92 6.43
N SER A 270 7.96 -44.50 7.67
CA SER A 270 8.61 -45.04 8.87
C SER A 270 7.89 -46.26 9.50
N GLY A 271 6.64 -46.52 9.09
CA GLY A 271 5.80 -47.57 9.69
C GLY A 271 5.42 -47.28 11.14
N THR A 272 5.52 -46.05 11.61
CA THR A 272 5.28 -45.65 13.00
C THR A 272 4.22 -44.55 13.09
N ALA A 273 3.50 -44.46 14.21
CA ALA A 273 2.43 -43.47 14.40
C ALA A 273 2.94 -42.14 15.02
N TRP A 274 4.15 -42.11 15.57
CA TRP A 274 4.66 -40.89 16.26
C TRP A 274 4.77 -39.66 15.37
N PRO A 275 5.05 -39.73 14.04
CA PRO A 275 5.01 -38.55 13.19
C PRO A 275 3.64 -37.88 13.12
N LEU A 276 2.55 -38.67 13.23
CA LEU A 276 1.19 -38.13 13.27
C LEU A 276 0.95 -37.33 14.54
N LEU A 277 1.48 -37.80 15.68
CA LEU A 277 1.42 -37.02 16.94
C LEU A 277 2.16 -35.69 16.83
N LEU A 278 3.38 -35.72 16.30
CA LEU A 278 4.15 -34.47 16.06
C LEU A 278 3.41 -33.54 15.11
N GLY A 279 2.87 -34.06 14.01
CA GLY A 279 2.08 -33.29 13.05
C GLY A 279 0.86 -32.65 13.71
N ALA A 280 0.12 -33.42 14.53
CA ALA A 280 -1.03 -32.89 15.28
C ALA A 280 -0.64 -31.76 16.25
N VAL A 281 0.43 -31.94 17.02
CA VAL A 281 0.95 -30.91 17.95
C VAL A 281 1.38 -29.67 17.17
N THR A 282 2.09 -29.83 16.04
CA THR A 282 2.55 -28.70 15.21
C THR A 282 1.38 -27.94 14.64
N ILE A 283 0.38 -28.63 14.08
CA ILE A 283 -0.83 -28.02 13.54
C ILE A 283 -1.62 -27.29 14.63
N ALA A 284 -1.82 -27.93 15.79
CA ALA A 284 -2.51 -27.30 16.93
C ALA A 284 -1.78 -26.03 17.39
N SER A 285 -0.46 -26.07 17.48
CA SER A 285 0.36 -24.91 17.85
C SER A 285 0.28 -23.80 16.82
N ALA A 286 0.35 -24.13 15.53
CA ALA A 286 0.22 -23.18 14.43
C ALA A 286 -1.16 -22.51 14.42
N LEU A 287 -2.23 -23.27 14.56
CA LEU A 287 -3.60 -22.74 14.64
C LEU A 287 -3.82 -21.90 15.90
N GLY A 288 -3.26 -22.32 17.04
CA GLY A 288 -3.31 -21.54 18.28
C GLY A 288 -2.61 -20.19 18.13
N ALA A 289 -1.40 -20.16 17.54
CA ALA A 289 -0.69 -18.95 17.24
C ALA A 289 -1.46 -18.07 16.24
N ALA A 290 -2.01 -18.66 15.17
CA ALA A 290 -2.83 -17.96 14.19
C ALA A 290 -4.07 -17.32 14.86
N ALA A 291 -4.77 -18.05 15.74
CA ALA A 291 -5.93 -17.51 16.45
C ALA A 291 -5.56 -16.32 17.35
N CYS A 292 -4.42 -16.38 18.05
CA CYS A 292 -3.92 -15.28 18.87
C CYS A 292 -3.58 -14.05 18.00
N VAL A 293 -2.87 -14.25 16.89
CA VAL A 293 -2.52 -13.18 15.96
C VAL A 293 -3.78 -12.59 15.35
N PHE A 294 -4.71 -13.42 14.89
CA PHE A 294 -5.98 -12.98 14.31
C PHE A 294 -6.78 -12.12 15.29
N LYS A 295 -6.91 -12.58 16.54
CA LYS A 295 -7.58 -11.82 17.60
C LYS A 295 -6.93 -10.44 17.76
N ARG A 296 -5.62 -10.41 17.94
CA ARG A 296 -4.87 -9.17 18.17
C ARG A 296 -4.91 -8.18 16.99
N THR A 297 -4.85 -8.68 15.74
CA THR A 297 -4.74 -7.84 14.56
C THR A 297 -6.08 -7.50 13.91
N MET A 298 -7.05 -8.41 13.97
CA MET A 298 -8.31 -8.28 13.22
C MET A 298 -9.52 -7.97 14.09
N LEU A 299 -9.53 -8.38 15.37
CA LEU A 299 -10.68 -8.17 16.28
C LEU A 299 -10.47 -6.98 17.23
N ASP A 300 -9.24 -6.75 17.73
CA ASP A 300 -8.95 -5.67 18.68
C ASP A 300 -8.78 -4.29 17.98
N LEU A 301 -8.91 -4.22 16.66
CA LEU A 301 -8.91 -2.98 15.92
C LEU A 301 -10.25 -2.26 16.08
N VAL A 302 -10.24 -1.20 16.88
CA VAL A 302 -11.38 -0.30 17.14
C VAL A 302 -11.96 0.20 15.81
N PRO A 303 -13.31 0.23 15.64
CA PRO A 303 -13.96 0.83 14.47
C PRO A 303 -13.57 2.31 14.36
N GLY A 304 -12.89 2.67 13.30
CA GLY A 304 -12.38 4.04 13.04
C GLY A 304 -10.90 4.11 12.67
N ALA A 305 -10.11 3.07 12.92
CA ALA A 305 -8.66 3.05 12.70
C ALA A 305 -8.24 2.44 11.34
N GLY A 306 -9.05 2.57 10.31
CA GLY A 306 -8.73 2.03 8.97
C GLY A 306 -7.40 2.56 8.39
N ALA A 307 -6.96 3.74 8.80
CA ALA A 307 -5.65 4.30 8.43
C ALA A 307 -4.51 3.75 9.32
N ALA A 308 -4.78 3.47 10.60
CA ALA A 308 -3.76 2.97 11.54
C ALA A 308 -3.48 1.45 11.38
N MET A 309 -4.39 0.70 10.75
CA MET A 309 -4.20 -0.75 10.53
C MET A 309 -3.08 -1.06 9.57
N THR A 310 -2.93 -0.27 8.53
CA THR A 310 -1.88 -0.47 7.51
C THR A 310 -0.50 -0.04 7.99
N ASP A 311 -0.39 0.92 8.91
CA ASP A 311 0.88 1.31 9.51
C ASP A 311 1.40 0.23 10.48
N ARG A 312 0.53 -0.40 11.28
CA ARG A 312 0.92 -1.48 12.21
C ARG A 312 1.25 -2.81 11.53
N LEU A 313 0.70 -3.07 10.34
CA LEU A 313 1.11 -4.21 9.52
C LEU A 313 2.35 -3.90 8.67
N ALA A 314 2.81 -2.65 8.69
CA ALA A 314 4.00 -2.17 7.97
C ALA A 314 5.24 -2.03 8.88
N GLU A 315 5.10 -2.11 10.23
CA GLU A 315 6.18 -2.27 11.20
C GLU A 315 6.54 -3.75 11.38
#